data_b689cca43000a953b33870495c90e86f
#
_entry.id   b689cca43000a953b33870495c90e86f
#
_cell.length_a   1.000
_cell.length_b   1.000
_cell.length_c   1.000
_cell.angle_alpha   90.00
_cell.angle_beta   90.00
_cell.angle_gamma   90.00
#
_symmetry.space_group_name_H-M   'P 1'
#
loop_
_entity.id
_entity.type
_entity.pdbx_description
1 polymer ?
#
loop_
_entity_poly.entity_id
_entity_poly.type
_entity_poly.pdbx_seq_one_letter_code
_entity_poly.pdbx_strand_id
1 'polypeptide(L)' 'MNINGKKAIVFGGTSGIGLSATQMLSDKGANVVAVSRNPEKLKELPKNVTTKKLN' A
#
# COMPACT_ATOMS: atom_id res chain seq x y z
N MET A 1 11.39 -10.40 11.57
CA MET A 1 10.79 -9.09 11.88
C MET A 1 9.28 -9.22 11.89
N ASN A 2 8.64 -8.75 12.93
CA ASN A 2 7.18 -8.80 13.05
C ASN A 2 6.60 -7.42 12.73
N ILE A 3 5.92 -7.31 11.60
CA ILE A 3 5.29 -6.07 11.17
C ILE A 3 3.77 -6.10 11.30
N ASN A 4 3.25 -7.16 11.90
CA ASN A 4 1.81 -7.27 12.10
C ASN A 4 1.30 -6.10 12.95
N GLY A 5 0.31 -5.39 12.44
CA GLY A 5 -0.25 -4.22 13.13
C GLY A 5 0.56 -2.94 12.99
N LYS A 6 1.73 -3.00 12.36
CA LYS A 6 2.54 -1.80 12.13
C LYS A 6 2.01 -1.00 10.95
N LYS A 7 2.29 0.29 10.96
CA LYS A 7 1.88 1.19 9.89
C LYS A 7 3.04 1.38 8.90
N ALA A 8 2.75 1.23 7.63
CA ALA A 8 3.74 1.43 6.58
C ALA A 8 3.20 2.41 5.54
N ILE A 9 4.05 3.28 5.03
CA ILE A 9 3.68 4.24 4.00
C ILE A 9 4.53 3.96 2.77
N VAL A 10 3.86 3.76 1.62
CA VAL A 10 4.54 3.48 0.36
C VAL A 10 4.20 4.58 -0.63
N PHE A 11 5.22 5.30 -1.09
CA PHE A 11 5.05 6.31 -2.12
C PHE A 11 5.15 5.66 -3.50
N GLY A 12 4.25 6.03 -4.39
CA GLY A 12 4.20 5.43 -5.70
C GLY A 12 3.60 4.03 -5.68
N GLY A 13 2.75 3.74 -4.72
CA GLY A 13 2.20 2.40 -4.51
C GLY A 13 1.36 1.86 -5.65
N THR A 14 1.02 2.68 -6.65
CA THR A 14 0.28 2.21 -7.82
C THR A 14 1.16 1.81 -8.98
N SER A 15 2.47 2.04 -8.90
CA SER A 15 3.42 1.56 -9.90
C SER A 15 3.77 0.10 -9.63
N GLY A 16 4.38 -0.57 -10.60
CA GLY A 16 4.67 -1.99 -10.48
C GLY A 16 5.47 -2.34 -9.22
N ILE A 17 6.56 -1.62 -8.97
CA ILE A 17 7.41 -1.90 -7.82
C ILE A 17 6.71 -1.52 -6.52
N GLY A 18 6.08 -0.34 -6.50
CA GLY A 18 5.37 0.12 -5.32
C GLY A 18 4.19 -0.78 -4.98
N LEU A 19 3.48 -1.28 -5.99
CA LEU A 19 2.35 -2.17 -5.78
C LEU A 19 2.81 -3.50 -5.18
N SER A 20 3.92 -4.04 -5.68
CA SER A 20 4.48 -5.29 -5.13
C SER A 20 4.85 -5.12 -3.66
N ALA A 21 5.49 -4.00 -3.32
CA ALA A 21 5.86 -3.71 -1.93
C ALA A 21 4.62 -3.58 -1.06
N THR A 22 3.59 -2.91 -1.55
CA THR A 22 2.34 -2.75 -0.83
C THR A 22 1.69 -4.09 -0.53
N GLN A 23 1.63 -4.97 -1.51
CA GLN A 23 1.06 -6.29 -1.31
C GLN A 23 1.87 -7.14 -0.34
N MET A 24 3.18 -7.08 -0.44
CA MET A 24 4.05 -7.83 0.45
C MET A 24 3.86 -7.40 1.91
N LEU A 25 3.84 -6.10 2.15
CA LEU A 25 3.63 -5.57 3.50
C LEU A 25 2.25 -5.93 4.02
N SER A 26 1.25 -5.84 3.17
CA SER A 26 -0.11 -6.20 3.54
C SER A 26 -0.22 -7.67 3.91
N ASP A 27 0.43 -8.54 3.15
CA ASP A 27 0.42 -9.97 3.41
C ASP A 27 1.04 -10.31 4.77
N LYS A 28 1.94 -9.47 5.24
CA LYS A 28 2.58 -9.66 6.54
C LYS A 28 1.80 -9.01 7.69
N GLY A 29 0.62 -8.47 7.38
CA GLY A 29 -0.26 -7.91 8.40
C GLY A 29 -0.05 -6.44 8.71
N ALA A 30 0.77 -5.73 7.94
CA ALA A 30 0.97 -4.31 8.15
C ALA A 30 -0.23 -3.51 7.62
N ASN A 31 -0.51 -2.38 8.27
CA ASN A 31 -1.48 -1.42 7.76
C ASN A 31 -0.75 -0.49 6.81
N VAL A 32 -1.04 -0.57 5.52
CA VAL A 32 -0.29 0.12 4.50
C VAL A 32 -1.07 1.31 3.97
N VAL A 33 -0.39 2.45 3.87
CA VAL A 33 -0.93 3.63 3.18
C VAL A 33 -0.15 3.78 1.88
N ALA A 34 -0.83 3.58 0.76
CA ALA A 34 -0.23 3.73 -0.56
C ALA A 34 -0.53 5.12 -1.09
N VAL A 35 0.50 5.93 -1.25
CA VAL A 35 0.37 7.30 -1.73
C VAL A 35 0.72 7.34 -3.21
N SER A 36 -0.17 7.87 -4.03
CA SER A 36 0.00 7.88 -5.47
C SER A 36 -0.76 9.03 -6.10
N ARG A 37 -0.35 9.42 -7.31
CA ARG A 37 -1.07 10.45 -8.07
C ARG A 37 -2.37 9.90 -8.65
N ASN A 38 -2.44 8.60 -8.93
CA ASN A 38 -3.61 7.97 -9.52
C ASN A 38 -4.04 6.76 -8.71
N PRO A 39 -4.57 6.97 -7.50
CA PRO A 39 -4.99 5.85 -6.67
C PRO A 39 -6.13 5.03 -7.26
N GLU A 40 -6.89 5.62 -8.17
CA GLU A 40 -7.99 4.92 -8.82
C GLU A 40 -7.56 3.78 -9.73
N LYS A 41 -6.27 3.67 -10.04
CA LYS A 41 -5.75 2.52 -10.76
C LYS A 41 -5.73 1.26 -9.92
N LEU A 42 -5.82 1.42 -8.62
CA LEU A 42 -5.86 0.30 -7.69
C LEU A 42 -7.30 -0.13 -7.49
N LYS A 43 -7.71 -1.19 -8.16
CA LYS A 43 -9.10 -1.63 -8.11
C LYS A 43 -9.37 -2.65 -7.03
N GLU A 44 -8.39 -3.48 -6.71
CA GLU A 44 -8.57 -4.53 -5.72
C GLU A 44 -7.40 -4.49 -4.76
N LEU A 45 -7.67 -4.03 -3.55
CA LEU A 45 -6.67 -3.94 -2.51
C LEU A 45 -7.11 -4.72 -1.29
N PRO A 46 -6.16 -5.31 -0.54
CA PRO A 46 -6.48 -5.91 0.75
C PRO A 46 -7.12 -4.90 1.70
N LYS A 47 -7.82 -5.41 2.71
CA LYS A 47 -8.54 -4.57 3.66
C LYS A 47 -7.62 -3.63 4.43
N ASN A 48 -6.38 -4.03 4.65
CA ASN A 48 -5.43 -3.24 5.43
C ASN A 48 -4.61 -2.28 4.59
N VAL A 49 -5.00 -2.05 3.35
CA VAL A 49 -4.35 -1.06 2.48
C VAL A 49 -5.30 0.11 2.27
N THR A 50 -4.81 1.31 2.55
CA THR A 50 -5.52 2.55 2.30
C THR A 50 -4.77 3.34 1.23
N THR A 51 -5.49 3.98 0.33
CA THR A 51 -4.87 4.79 -0.70
C THR A 51 -5.05 6.26 -0.39
N LYS A 52 -4.05 7.06 -0.75
CA LYS A 52 -4.13 8.52 -0.67
C LYS A 52 -3.63 9.12 -1.95
N LYS A 53 -4.29 10.17 -2.39
CA LYS A 53 -3.89 10.89 -3.60
C LYS A 53 -2.82 11.92 -3.25
N LEU A 54 -1.75 11.92 -4.01
CA LEU A 54 -0.68 12.90 -3.88
C LEU A 54 -0.95 14.03 -4.86
N ASN A 55 -0.97 15.25 -4.34
CA ASN A 55 -1.11 16.43 -5.18
C ASN A 55 0.24 16.98 -5.59
#